data_0b134a9a182e2fe4107cfde5c89f3034
#
_entry.id   0b134a9a182e2fe4107cfde5c89f3034
#
_cell.length_a   1.000
_cell.length_b   1.000
_cell.length_c   1.000
_cell.angle_alpha   90.00
_cell.angle_beta   90.00
_cell.angle_gamma   90.00
#
_symmetry.space_group_name_H-M   'P 1'
#
loop_
_entity.id
_entity.type
_entity.pdbx_description
1 polymer ?
#
loop_
_entity_poly.entity_id
_entity_poly.type
_entity_poly.pdbx_seq_one_letter_code
_entity_poly.pdbx_strand_id
1 'polypeptide(L)'
;MEKPKHSRKPLTKVSLSHTKDVSRFAVPCTAWLTTLLLCLIQTIAYAQQETFDRANQAFEAKAFDQALEQYLEMIAKDPPNPAVHYNCGSAYFRQGMTGQAIYHLLMARALDPLDPDTEANLRFVRETAGLPSQGLLSKGSIWTRLMTLNQWAVICLFPFWTACLLKGAAMIMTDPPRLWSRWIRLSTWMTPPSLLLLIFLVFHTQATQLGAVLEEGVSLHASPFEDSKTLQPLKAGQEILLKEKKDDWQRIQTGDGSSGWLTLKSFASIPLR
;
A
#
# COMPACT_ATOMS: atom_id res chain seq x y z
N MET A 1 -37.35 68.57 74.15
CA MET A 1 -35.96 68.74 73.68
C MET A 1 -35.56 67.44 73.04
N GLU A 2 -35.73 67.34 71.74
CA GLU A 2 -35.62 66.13 70.95
C GLU A 2 -34.37 66.29 69.99
N LYS A 3 -33.43 65.42 70.09
CA LYS A 3 -32.22 65.44 69.24
C LYS A 3 -32.46 64.64 67.91
N PRO A 4 -32.07 65.15 66.73
CA PRO A 4 -32.31 64.48 65.49
C PRO A 4 -31.33 63.35 65.32
N LYS A 5 -31.87 62.17 64.88
CA LYS A 5 -31.06 61.01 64.49
C LYS A 5 -30.51 61.22 63.08
N HIS A 6 -29.19 61.24 62.99
CA HIS A 6 -28.46 61.16 61.74
C HIS A 6 -28.54 59.73 61.15
N SER A 7 -29.27 59.57 60.07
CA SER A 7 -29.27 58.36 59.23
C SER A 7 -28.05 58.37 58.30
N ARG A 8 -27.11 57.48 58.53
CA ARG A 8 -26.00 57.22 57.59
C ARG A 8 -26.52 56.21 56.55
N LYS A 9 -26.56 56.64 55.29
CA LYS A 9 -26.79 55.75 54.14
C LYS A 9 -25.55 54.88 53.95
N PRO A 10 -25.71 53.54 53.67
CA PRO A 10 -24.58 52.70 53.35
C PRO A 10 -24.07 52.96 51.94
N LEU A 11 -22.75 53.07 51.78
CA LEU A 11 -22.06 53.17 50.49
C LEU A 11 -22.28 51.90 49.70
N THR A 12 -22.95 52.01 48.57
CA THR A 12 -23.08 50.96 47.55
C THR A 12 -21.72 50.58 47.02
N LYS A 13 -21.26 49.34 47.28
CA LYS A 13 -20.14 48.72 46.63
C LYS A 13 -20.40 48.61 45.13
N VAL A 14 -19.70 49.41 44.34
CA VAL A 14 -19.62 49.23 42.90
C VAL A 14 -18.82 47.94 42.63
N SER A 15 -19.50 46.89 42.24
CA SER A 15 -18.91 45.65 41.78
C SER A 15 -18.26 45.90 40.41
N LEU A 16 -16.96 46.02 40.35
CA LEU A 16 -16.20 45.94 39.12
C LEU A 16 -16.13 44.46 38.65
N SER A 17 -17.22 43.99 38.00
CA SER A 17 -17.18 42.73 37.26
C SER A 17 -17.03 43.04 35.76
N HIS A 18 -15.84 43.46 35.36
CA HIS A 18 -15.48 43.52 33.96
C HIS A 18 -14.09 42.85 33.75
N THR A 19 -13.98 41.64 34.24
CA THR A 19 -12.93 40.74 33.67
C THR A 19 -13.50 40.26 32.34
N LYS A 20 -13.17 40.99 31.26
CA LYS A 20 -13.35 40.53 29.89
C LYS A 20 -12.70 39.19 29.79
N ASP A 21 -13.48 38.20 29.44
CA ASP A 21 -13.13 36.82 29.12
C ASP A 21 -12.15 36.81 27.93
N VAL A 22 -10.87 37.03 28.18
CA VAL A 22 -9.78 36.99 27.20
C VAL A 22 -9.46 35.55 26.81
N SER A 23 -10.07 34.56 27.50
CA SER A 23 -9.84 33.13 27.25
C SER A 23 -10.53 32.58 25.98
N ARG A 24 -11.39 33.37 25.31
CA ARG A 24 -12.15 32.90 24.13
C ARG A 24 -11.38 32.92 22.80
N PHE A 25 -10.15 33.44 22.75
CA PHE A 25 -9.35 33.51 21.49
C PHE A 25 -7.99 32.85 21.58
N ALA A 26 -7.68 32.12 22.61
CA ALA A 26 -6.50 31.27 22.61
C ALA A 26 -6.79 30.04 21.74
N VAL A 27 -6.58 30.17 20.45
CA VAL A 27 -6.49 28.98 19.54
C VAL A 27 -5.37 28.13 20.13
N PRO A 28 -5.67 26.89 20.59
CA PRO A 28 -4.66 26.07 21.24
C PRO A 28 -3.48 25.88 20.28
N CYS A 29 -2.25 25.96 20.77
CA CYS A 29 -1.03 25.77 19.95
C CYS A 29 -1.08 24.48 19.12
N THR A 30 -1.82 23.49 19.58
CA THR A 30 -2.12 22.25 18.85
C THR A 30 -2.85 22.50 17.53
N ALA A 31 -3.76 23.48 17.44
CA ALA A 31 -4.48 23.79 16.21
C ALA A 31 -3.56 24.41 15.16
N TRP A 32 -2.59 25.23 15.56
CA TRP A 32 -1.59 25.77 14.63
C TRP A 32 -0.64 24.69 14.11
N LEU A 33 -0.22 23.76 15.00
CA LEU A 33 0.60 22.62 14.60
C LEU A 33 -0.11 21.68 13.65
N THR A 34 -1.41 21.40 13.87
CA THR A 34 -2.21 20.56 12.97
C THR A 34 -2.44 21.21 11.62
N THR A 35 -2.72 22.52 11.56
CA THR A 35 -2.85 23.25 10.29
C THR A 35 -1.54 23.31 9.53
N LEU A 36 -0.41 23.57 10.20
CA LEU A 36 0.92 23.55 9.58
C LEU A 36 1.23 22.16 9.00
N LEU A 37 0.97 21.10 9.76
CA LEU A 37 1.17 19.71 9.29
C LEU A 37 0.30 19.37 8.09
N LEU A 38 -0.98 19.78 8.11
CA LEU A 38 -1.90 19.60 6.99
C LEU A 38 -1.43 20.35 5.74
N CYS A 39 -0.97 21.61 5.88
CA CYS A 39 -0.41 22.37 4.76
C CYS A 39 0.84 21.69 4.19
N LEU A 40 1.70 21.14 5.04
CA LEU A 40 2.91 20.44 4.62
C LEU A 40 2.59 19.15 3.86
N ILE A 41 1.61 18.39 4.32
CA ILE A 41 1.11 17.19 3.62
C ILE A 41 0.52 17.58 2.25
N GLN A 42 -0.27 18.65 2.18
CA GLN A 42 -0.86 19.11 0.93
C GLN A 42 0.19 19.58 -0.08
N THR A 43 1.27 20.27 0.36
CA THR A 43 2.33 20.71 -0.54
C THR A 43 3.12 19.54 -1.12
N ILE A 44 3.38 18.49 -0.31
CA ILE A 44 4.05 17.27 -0.78
C ILE A 44 3.16 16.54 -1.80
N ALA A 45 1.87 16.36 -1.50
CA ALA A 45 0.93 15.71 -2.41
C ALA A 45 0.79 16.47 -3.73
N TYR A 46 0.78 17.81 -3.70
CA TYR A 46 0.74 18.64 -4.91
C TYR A 46 2.00 18.48 -5.76
N ALA A 47 3.18 18.48 -5.15
CA ALA A 47 4.44 18.30 -5.87
C ALA A 47 4.54 16.93 -6.56
N GLN A 48 4.06 15.87 -5.91
CA GLN A 48 4.00 14.51 -6.49
C GLN A 48 3.04 14.48 -7.68
N GLN A 49 1.87 15.10 -7.56
CA GLN A 49 0.90 15.19 -8.65
C GLN A 49 1.46 15.93 -9.86
N GLU A 50 2.13 17.06 -9.66
CA GLU A 50 2.74 17.83 -10.75
C GLU A 50 3.82 17.03 -11.50
N THR A 51 4.63 16.25 -10.79
CA THR A 51 5.65 15.39 -11.41
C THR A 51 5.00 14.26 -12.21
N PHE A 52 3.93 13.66 -11.69
CA PHE A 52 3.17 12.62 -12.38
C PHE A 52 2.51 13.17 -13.66
N ASP A 53 1.92 14.35 -13.59
CA ASP A 53 1.28 14.99 -14.75
C ASP A 53 2.30 15.33 -15.85
N ARG A 54 3.51 15.77 -15.47
CA ARG A 54 4.60 16.00 -16.43
C ARG A 54 5.07 14.71 -17.11
N ALA A 55 5.20 13.63 -16.35
CA ALA A 55 5.55 12.33 -16.90
C ALA A 55 4.48 11.82 -17.89
N ASN A 56 3.20 12.01 -17.56
CA ASN A 56 2.08 11.67 -18.44
C ASN A 56 2.09 12.53 -19.72
N GLN A 57 2.37 13.83 -19.64
CA GLN A 57 2.50 14.70 -20.80
C GLN A 57 3.64 14.24 -21.72
N ALA A 58 4.79 13.85 -21.16
CA ALA A 58 5.89 13.29 -21.94
C ALA A 58 5.48 11.98 -22.64
N PHE A 59 4.73 11.11 -21.94
CA PHE A 59 4.18 9.88 -22.52
C PHE A 59 3.24 10.15 -23.69
N GLU A 60 2.30 11.09 -23.53
CA GLU A 60 1.36 11.49 -24.59
C GLU A 60 2.09 12.14 -25.79
N ALA A 61 3.17 12.88 -25.54
CA ALA A 61 4.05 13.43 -26.57
C ALA A 61 4.92 12.35 -27.24
N LYS A 62 4.79 11.08 -26.85
CA LYS A 62 5.62 9.93 -27.31
C LYS A 62 7.11 10.05 -26.96
N ALA A 63 7.45 10.93 -26.05
CA ALA A 63 8.80 11.06 -25.49
C ALA A 63 9.02 10.02 -24.38
N PHE A 64 8.97 8.71 -24.75
CA PHE A 64 8.92 7.62 -23.80
C PHE A 64 10.15 7.54 -22.89
N ASP A 65 11.34 7.88 -23.39
CA ASP A 65 12.56 7.94 -22.57
C ASP A 65 12.43 8.94 -21.43
N GLN A 66 11.93 10.14 -21.75
CA GLN A 66 11.72 11.19 -20.77
C GLN A 66 10.60 10.83 -19.76
N ALA A 67 9.52 10.22 -20.25
CA ALA A 67 8.46 9.74 -19.38
C ALA A 67 8.99 8.67 -18.41
N LEU A 68 9.77 7.70 -18.90
CA LEU A 68 10.37 6.62 -18.09
C LEU A 68 11.31 7.20 -17.03
N GLU A 69 12.18 8.14 -17.38
CA GLU A 69 13.09 8.75 -16.40
C GLU A 69 12.30 9.35 -15.22
N GLN A 70 11.22 10.07 -15.50
CA GLN A 70 10.37 10.70 -14.48
C GLN A 70 9.61 9.64 -13.65
N TYR A 71 9.01 8.62 -14.29
CA TYR A 71 8.34 7.53 -13.56
C TYR A 71 9.31 6.76 -12.67
N LEU A 72 10.51 6.43 -13.14
CA LEU A 72 11.52 5.73 -12.37
C LEU A 72 12.05 6.57 -11.20
N GLU A 73 12.19 7.87 -11.40
CA GLU A 73 12.53 8.81 -10.32
C GLU A 73 11.45 8.81 -9.23
N MET A 74 10.16 8.84 -9.61
CA MET A 74 9.06 8.73 -8.66
C MET A 74 9.07 7.40 -7.92
N ILE A 75 9.28 6.28 -8.62
CA ILE A 75 9.37 4.94 -8.01
C ILE A 75 10.51 4.86 -6.98
N ALA A 76 11.62 5.56 -7.24
CA ALA A 76 12.78 5.55 -6.34
C ALA A 76 12.59 6.44 -5.09
N LYS A 77 11.83 7.52 -5.18
CA LYS A 77 11.71 8.53 -4.12
C LYS A 77 10.41 8.45 -3.34
N ASP A 78 9.34 8.04 -3.99
CA ASP A 78 7.99 8.09 -3.46
C ASP A 78 7.49 6.73 -2.94
N PRO A 79 6.45 6.72 -2.09
CA PRO A 79 5.77 5.49 -1.72
C PRO A 79 5.24 4.76 -2.96
N PRO A 80 5.19 3.41 -2.94
CA PRO A 80 4.71 2.63 -4.08
C PRO A 80 3.31 3.05 -4.54
N ASN A 81 3.21 3.46 -5.81
CA ASN A 81 1.97 3.93 -6.42
C ASN A 81 1.62 3.05 -7.63
N PRO A 82 0.43 2.39 -7.66
CA PRO A 82 0.03 1.51 -8.76
C PRO A 82 -0.06 2.24 -10.10
N ALA A 83 -0.55 3.50 -10.13
CA ALA A 83 -0.67 4.27 -11.37
C ALA A 83 0.70 4.60 -11.99
N VAL A 84 1.71 4.91 -11.16
CA VAL A 84 3.08 5.16 -11.66
C VAL A 84 3.66 3.88 -12.27
N HIS A 85 3.50 2.74 -11.62
CA HIS A 85 3.95 1.45 -12.16
C HIS A 85 3.19 1.06 -13.44
N TYR A 86 1.88 1.28 -13.50
CA TYR A 86 1.06 1.05 -14.70
C TYR A 86 1.57 1.85 -15.90
N ASN A 87 1.77 3.17 -15.72
CA ASN A 87 2.24 4.06 -16.78
C ASN A 87 3.70 3.76 -17.18
N CYS A 88 4.55 3.45 -16.21
CA CYS A 88 5.93 3.00 -16.46
C CYS A 88 5.94 1.71 -17.31
N GLY A 89 5.11 0.72 -16.97
CA GLY A 89 4.95 -0.51 -17.74
C GLY A 89 4.46 -0.25 -19.15
N SER A 90 3.49 0.66 -19.32
CA SER A 90 2.99 1.09 -20.62
C SER A 90 4.07 1.78 -21.45
N ALA A 91 4.91 2.62 -20.84
CA ALA A 91 6.01 3.30 -21.53
C ALA A 91 7.09 2.30 -21.99
N TYR A 92 7.49 1.35 -21.15
CA TYR A 92 8.40 0.27 -21.53
C TYR A 92 7.86 -0.57 -22.69
N PHE A 93 6.56 -0.88 -22.68
CA PHE A 93 5.94 -1.61 -23.79
C PHE A 93 6.03 -0.83 -25.10
N ARG A 94 5.82 0.50 -25.07
CA ARG A 94 5.96 1.38 -26.26
C ARG A 94 7.38 1.41 -26.81
N GLN A 95 8.39 1.13 -25.97
CA GLN A 95 9.79 1.01 -26.37
C GLN A 95 10.17 -0.42 -26.81
N GLY A 96 9.25 -1.39 -26.74
CA GLY A 96 9.52 -2.80 -27.05
C GLY A 96 10.23 -3.56 -25.93
N MET A 97 10.40 -2.95 -24.75
CA MET A 97 11.05 -3.58 -23.59
C MET A 97 10.03 -4.42 -22.80
N THR A 98 9.64 -5.57 -23.37
CA THR A 98 8.53 -6.40 -22.88
C THR A 98 8.73 -6.93 -21.46
N GLY A 99 9.95 -7.31 -21.09
CA GLY A 99 10.26 -7.82 -19.74
C GLY A 99 10.01 -6.80 -18.65
N GLN A 100 10.53 -5.60 -18.85
CA GLN A 100 10.34 -4.46 -17.95
C GLN A 100 8.86 -4.03 -17.91
N ALA A 101 8.19 -4.03 -19.07
CA ALA A 101 6.76 -3.71 -19.16
C ALA A 101 5.92 -4.65 -18.29
N ILE A 102 6.11 -5.95 -18.43
CA ILE A 102 5.38 -6.96 -17.65
C ILE A 102 5.74 -6.83 -16.16
N TYR A 103 7.02 -6.63 -15.82
CA TYR A 103 7.43 -6.41 -14.43
C TYR A 103 6.67 -5.25 -13.77
N HIS A 104 6.65 -4.07 -14.42
CA HIS A 104 5.98 -2.91 -13.85
C HIS A 104 4.45 -3.07 -13.81
N LEU A 105 3.83 -3.70 -14.80
CA LEU A 105 2.41 -4.02 -14.73
C LEU A 105 2.08 -5.04 -13.63
N LEU A 106 2.96 -6.01 -13.36
CA LEU A 106 2.83 -6.93 -12.24
C LEU A 106 2.97 -6.22 -10.89
N MET A 107 3.85 -5.23 -10.81
CA MET A 107 3.97 -4.35 -9.63
C MET A 107 2.69 -3.52 -9.41
N ALA A 108 2.13 -2.93 -10.47
CA ALA A 108 0.85 -2.21 -10.39
C ALA A 108 -0.27 -3.13 -9.87
N ARG A 109 -0.39 -4.35 -10.43
CA ARG A 109 -1.34 -5.36 -9.96
C ARG A 109 -1.12 -5.81 -8.51
N ALA A 110 0.13 -5.90 -8.06
CA ALA A 110 0.43 -6.26 -6.67
C ALA A 110 0.01 -5.16 -5.68
N LEU A 111 0.03 -3.90 -6.12
CA LEU A 111 -0.40 -2.73 -5.35
C LEU A 111 -1.92 -2.53 -5.38
N ASP A 112 -2.54 -2.74 -6.54
CA ASP A 112 -4.00 -2.71 -6.72
C ASP A 112 -4.49 -3.95 -7.49
N PRO A 113 -4.85 -5.03 -6.78
CA PRO A 113 -5.25 -6.29 -7.41
C PRO A 113 -6.61 -6.26 -8.11
N LEU A 114 -7.42 -5.23 -7.88
CA LEU A 114 -8.79 -5.14 -8.42
C LEU A 114 -8.91 -4.20 -9.62
N ASP A 115 -7.82 -3.54 -10.00
CA ASP A 115 -7.81 -2.66 -11.16
C ASP A 115 -7.96 -3.46 -12.48
N PRO A 116 -9.09 -3.29 -13.21
CA PRO A 116 -9.35 -4.02 -14.45
C PRO A 116 -8.43 -3.57 -15.60
N ASP A 117 -7.97 -2.34 -15.60
CA ASP A 117 -7.13 -1.79 -16.67
C ASP A 117 -5.73 -2.40 -16.62
N THR A 118 -5.17 -2.55 -15.42
CA THR A 118 -3.89 -3.26 -15.22
C THR A 118 -3.98 -4.70 -15.69
N GLU A 119 -5.05 -5.43 -15.37
CA GLU A 119 -5.21 -6.83 -15.80
C GLU A 119 -5.41 -6.92 -17.33
N ALA A 120 -6.15 -5.99 -17.94
CA ALA A 120 -6.33 -5.91 -19.38
C ALA A 120 -5.01 -5.66 -20.12
N ASN A 121 -4.20 -4.70 -19.62
CA ASN A 121 -2.89 -4.38 -20.18
C ASN A 121 -1.90 -5.54 -20.02
N LEU A 122 -1.86 -6.19 -18.85
CA LEU A 122 -1.04 -7.39 -18.65
C LEU A 122 -1.37 -8.49 -19.66
N ARG A 123 -2.65 -8.75 -19.87
CA ARG A 123 -3.10 -9.73 -20.85
C ARG A 123 -2.65 -9.35 -22.25
N PHE A 124 -2.88 -8.11 -22.66
CA PHE A 124 -2.49 -7.59 -23.96
C PHE A 124 -0.99 -7.69 -24.23
N VAL A 125 -0.17 -7.27 -23.27
CA VAL A 125 1.30 -7.34 -23.40
C VAL A 125 1.80 -8.78 -23.46
N ARG A 126 1.24 -9.69 -22.63
CA ARG A 126 1.57 -11.12 -22.67
C ARG A 126 1.23 -11.76 -24.01
N GLU A 127 0.04 -11.51 -24.54
CA GLU A 127 -0.39 -12.02 -25.83
C GLU A 127 0.51 -11.54 -26.97
N THR A 128 0.86 -10.26 -26.96
CA THR A 128 1.79 -9.68 -27.94
C THR A 128 3.20 -10.30 -27.85
N ALA A 129 3.65 -10.66 -26.66
CA ALA A 129 4.94 -11.33 -26.42
C ALA A 129 4.88 -12.85 -26.67
N GLY A 130 3.74 -13.42 -27.05
CA GLY A 130 3.56 -14.88 -27.17
C GLY A 130 3.75 -15.62 -25.86
N LEU A 131 3.38 -14.98 -24.74
CA LEU A 131 3.33 -15.57 -23.42
C LEU A 131 1.90 -16.03 -23.09
N PRO A 132 1.72 -16.93 -22.10
CA PRO A 132 0.39 -17.30 -21.65
C PRO A 132 -0.41 -16.07 -21.21
N SER A 133 -1.65 -15.92 -21.69
CA SER A 133 -2.54 -14.79 -21.33
C SER A 133 -2.84 -14.72 -19.82
N GLN A 134 -2.84 -15.89 -19.17
CA GLN A 134 -2.97 -16.00 -17.71
C GLN A 134 -1.61 -16.17 -17.05
N GLY A 135 -1.27 -15.27 -16.13
CA GLY A 135 -0.06 -15.35 -15.33
C GLY A 135 -0.10 -16.44 -14.25
N LEU A 136 1.06 -16.73 -13.66
CA LEU A 136 1.19 -17.74 -12.60
C LEU A 136 0.29 -17.45 -11.39
N LEU A 137 0.11 -16.19 -11.04
CA LEU A 137 -0.79 -15.78 -9.94
C LEU A 137 -2.27 -15.93 -10.27
N SER A 138 -2.66 -16.06 -11.56
CA SER A 138 -4.07 -16.30 -11.89
C SER A 138 -4.53 -17.68 -11.41
N LYS A 139 -3.59 -18.61 -11.25
CA LYS A 139 -3.78 -19.93 -10.63
C LYS A 139 -3.62 -19.90 -9.10
N GLY A 140 -3.24 -18.76 -8.51
CA GLY A 140 -3.01 -18.58 -7.09
C GLY A 140 -4.30 -18.51 -6.26
N SER A 141 -4.13 -18.42 -4.95
CA SER A 141 -5.24 -18.30 -4.00
C SER A 141 -6.12 -17.09 -4.34
N ILE A 142 -7.43 -17.30 -4.38
CA ILE A 142 -8.44 -16.24 -4.58
C ILE A 142 -8.27 -15.11 -3.56
N TRP A 143 -7.77 -15.41 -2.38
CA TRP A 143 -7.56 -14.47 -1.29
C TRP A 143 -6.54 -13.38 -1.61
N THR A 144 -5.45 -13.73 -2.32
CA THR A 144 -4.42 -12.77 -2.75
C THR A 144 -4.87 -11.89 -3.93
N ARG A 145 -5.92 -12.32 -4.64
CA ARG A 145 -6.52 -11.54 -5.74
C ARG A 145 -7.57 -10.55 -5.26
N LEU A 146 -8.25 -10.85 -4.15
CA LEU A 146 -9.36 -10.03 -3.66
C LEU A 146 -8.88 -8.76 -2.94
N MET A 147 -7.80 -8.86 -2.18
CA MET A 147 -7.33 -7.75 -1.34
C MET A 147 -5.83 -7.85 -1.09
N THR A 148 -5.20 -6.69 -0.86
CA THR A 148 -3.82 -6.63 -0.36
C THR A 148 -3.74 -7.13 1.08
N LEU A 149 -2.55 -7.54 1.52
CA LEU A 149 -2.32 -7.97 2.91
C LEU A 149 -2.72 -6.90 3.93
N ASN A 150 -2.48 -5.61 3.60
CA ASN A 150 -2.87 -4.49 4.46
C ASN A 150 -4.39 -4.38 4.63
N GLN A 151 -5.16 -4.59 3.55
CA GLN A 151 -6.63 -4.61 3.61
C GLN A 151 -7.13 -5.79 4.46
N TRP A 152 -6.52 -6.98 4.30
CA TRP A 152 -6.81 -8.13 5.16
C TRP A 152 -6.47 -7.87 6.62
N ALA A 153 -5.34 -7.19 6.91
CA ALA A 153 -4.96 -6.82 8.27
C ALA A 153 -6.02 -5.93 8.94
N VAL A 154 -6.54 -4.92 8.23
CA VAL A 154 -7.60 -4.06 8.74
C VAL A 154 -8.86 -4.87 9.08
N ILE A 155 -9.30 -5.76 8.19
CA ILE A 155 -10.48 -6.61 8.40
C ILE A 155 -10.28 -7.56 9.58
N CYS A 156 -9.13 -8.22 9.65
CA CYS A 156 -8.83 -9.20 10.71
C CYS A 156 -8.66 -8.53 12.09
N LEU A 157 -8.17 -7.29 12.15
CA LEU A 157 -8.01 -6.55 13.40
C LEU A 157 -9.29 -5.80 13.84
N PHE A 158 -10.29 -5.69 12.96
CA PHE A 158 -11.54 -5.01 13.26
C PHE A 158 -12.26 -5.54 14.52
N PRO A 159 -12.41 -6.88 14.74
CA PRO A 159 -13.02 -7.41 15.97
C PRO A 159 -12.25 -7.03 17.23
N PHE A 160 -10.92 -6.99 17.17
CA PHE A 160 -10.08 -6.57 18.29
C PHE A 160 -10.32 -5.10 18.66
N TRP A 161 -10.27 -4.20 17.68
CA TRP A 161 -10.50 -2.77 17.93
C TRP A 161 -11.91 -2.48 18.42
N THR A 162 -12.93 -3.16 17.87
CA THR A 162 -14.32 -3.02 18.34
C THR A 162 -14.49 -3.51 19.79
N ALA A 163 -13.84 -4.61 20.16
CA ALA A 163 -13.85 -5.09 21.54
C ALA A 163 -13.19 -4.08 22.50
N CYS A 164 -12.04 -3.51 22.13
CA CYS A 164 -11.33 -2.50 22.92
C CYS A 164 -12.17 -1.22 23.11
N LEU A 165 -12.74 -0.71 22.02
CA LEU A 165 -13.56 0.51 22.05
C LEU A 165 -14.82 0.34 22.90
N LEU A 166 -15.54 -0.79 22.73
CA LEU A 166 -16.76 -1.06 23.51
C LEU A 166 -16.46 -1.30 25.00
N LYS A 167 -15.36 -1.98 25.35
CA LYS A 167 -14.94 -2.14 26.74
C LYS A 167 -14.51 -0.82 27.36
N GLY A 168 -13.73 -0.01 26.64
CA GLY A 168 -13.32 1.34 27.10
C GLY A 168 -14.53 2.25 27.34
N ALA A 169 -15.47 2.29 26.40
CA ALA A 169 -16.69 3.08 26.56
C ALA A 169 -17.57 2.57 27.71
N ALA A 170 -17.68 1.23 27.90
CA ALA A 170 -18.41 0.66 29.01
C ALA A 170 -17.80 0.97 30.39
N MET A 171 -16.49 1.24 30.47
CA MET A 171 -15.84 1.66 31.72
C MET A 171 -16.18 3.12 32.10
N ILE A 172 -16.47 3.97 31.12
CA ILE A 172 -16.76 5.39 31.35
C ILE A 172 -18.25 5.60 31.62
N MET A 173 -19.13 4.73 31.07
CA MET A 173 -20.59 4.85 31.25
C MET A 173 -21.05 4.19 32.54
N THR A 174 -21.89 4.91 33.29
CA THR A 174 -22.51 4.39 34.53
C THR A 174 -23.54 3.29 34.25
N ASP A 175 -24.14 3.29 33.07
CA ASP A 175 -25.20 2.32 32.71
C ASP A 175 -25.10 1.93 31.22
N PRO A 176 -24.18 1.00 30.85
CA PRO A 176 -24.00 0.63 29.44
C PRO A 176 -25.22 -0.18 28.94
N PRO A 177 -25.65 0.02 27.69
CA PRO A 177 -26.77 -0.69 27.10
C PRO A 177 -26.56 -2.22 27.15
N ARG A 178 -27.60 -3.00 27.49
CA ARG A 178 -27.53 -4.47 27.58
C ARG A 178 -27.02 -5.15 26.29
N LEU A 179 -27.27 -4.55 25.13
CA LEU A 179 -26.75 -5.02 23.84
C LEU A 179 -25.22 -4.97 23.75
N TRP A 180 -24.58 -4.03 24.46
CA TRP A 180 -23.12 -3.90 24.43
C TRP A 180 -22.40 -5.13 24.99
N SER A 181 -22.93 -5.75 26.03
CA SER A 181 -22.35 -6.96 26.58
C SER A 181 -22.37 -8.14 25.60
N ARG A 182 -23.35 -8.18 24.69
CA ARG A 182 -23.41 -9.18 23.61
C ARG A 182 -22.37 -8.86 22.53
N TRP A 183 -22.26 -7.61 22.09
CA TRP A 183 -21.27 -7.20 21.10
C TRP A 183 -19.83 -7.32 21.60
N ILE A 184 -19.56 -6.99 22.88
CA ILE A 184 -18.24 -7.20 23.51
C ILE A 184 -17.88 -8.68 23.50
N ARG A 185 -18.80 -9.56 23.88
CA ARG A 185 -18.56 -11.00 23.85
C ARG A 185 -18.31 -11.50 22.43
N LEU A 186 -19.17 -11.13 21.47
CA LEU A 186 -19.05 -11.54 20.09
C LEU A 186 -17.70 -11.09 19.50
N SER A 187 -17.34 -9.83 19.64
CA SER A 187 -16.06 -9.30 19.12
C SER A 187 -14.85 -9.93 19.81
N THR A 188 -14.93 -10.19 21.12
CA THR A 188 -13.85 -10.90 21.84
C THR A 188 -13.67 -12.35 21.35
N TRP A 189 -14.76 -13.07 21.09
CA TRP A 189 -14.70 -14.44 20.54
C TRP A 189 -14.23 -14.48 19.08
N MET A 190 -14.51 -13.45 18.30
CA MET A 190 -14.05 -13.34 16.91
C MET A 190 -12.57 -13.00 16.78
N THR A 191 -11.93 -12.45 17.82
CA THR A 191 -10.52 -12.01 17.78
C THR A 191 -9.53 -13.16 17.52
N PRO A 192 -9.59 -14.32 18.21
CA PRO A 192 -8.63 -15.40 17.96
C PRO A 192 -8.71 -15.98 16.53
N PRO A 193 -9.89 -16.33 15.97
CA PRO A 193 -9.94 -16.87 14.62
C PRO A 193 -9.52 -15.85 13.57
N SER A 194 -9.81 -14.55 13.74
CA SER A 194 -9.37 -13.51 12.80
C SER A 194 -7.86 -13.33 12.84
N LEU A 195 -7.24 -13.42 14.01
CA LEU A 195 -5.78 -13.36 14.15
C LEU A 195 -5.11 -14.59 13.52
N LEU A 196 -5.66 -15.78 13.72
CA LEU A 196 -5.16 -17.01 13.07
C LEU A 196 -5.26 -16.91 11.55
N LEU A 197 -6.36 -16.36 11.02
CA LEU A 197 -6.51 -16.12 9.59
C LEU A 197 -5.44 -15.13 9.07
N LEU A 198 -5.18 -14.04 9.80
CA LEU A 198 -4.14 -13.09 9.44
C LEU A 198 -2.75 -13.74 9.41
N ILE A 199 -2.42 -14.51 10.43
CA ILE A 199 -1.16 -15.27 10.50
C ILE A 199 -1.05 -16.23 9.30
N PHE A 200 -2.09 -16.99 9.01
CA PHE A 200 -2.14 -17.88 7.86
C PHE A 200 -1.90 -17.14 6.54
N LEU A 201 -2.57 -15.99 6.34
CA LEU A 201 -2.40 -15.17 5.15
C LEU A 201 -0.97 -14.62 5.01
N VAL A 202 -0.37 -14.15 6.11
CA VAL A 202 1.02 -13.67 6.12
C VAL A 202 1.99 -14.79 5.72
N PHE A 203 1.87 -15.97 6.32
CA PHE A 203 2.73 -17.11 5.97
C PHE A 203 2.52 -17.55 4.53
N HIS A 204 1.28 -17.61 4.06
CA HIS A 204 0.96 -18.02 2.70
C HIS A 204 1.51 -17.05 1.66
N THR A 205 1.42 -15.74 1.90
CA THR A 205 1.94 -14.72 0.97
C THR A 205 3.47 -14.67 0.95
N GLN A 206 4.13 -14.87 2.09
CA GLN A 206 5.60 -14.90 2.14
C GLN A 206 6.21 -16.15 1.47
N ALA A 207 5.49 -17.27 1.50
CA ALA A 207 5.97 -18.52 0.89
C ALA A 207 6.00 -18.50 -0.65
N THR A 208 5.28 -17.56 -1.29
CA THR A 208 5.15 -17.51 -2.74
C THR A 208 5.73 -16.18 -3.24
N GLN A 209 7.01 -16.17 -3.59
CA GLN A 209 7.62 -15.01 -4.23
C GLN A 209 7.54 -15.17 -5.75
N LEU A 210 7.02 -14.15 -6.41
CA LEU A 210 6.94 -14.07 -7.87
C LEU A 210 8.10 -13.24 -8.40
N GLY A 211 8.58 -13.56 -9.60
CA GLY A 211 9.50 -12.75 -10.37
C GLY A 211 9.11 -12.68 -11.82
N ALA A 212 9.67 -11.74 -12.56
CA ALA A 212 9.56 -11.64 -14.00
C ALA A 212 10.95 -11.57 -14.62
N VAL A 213 11.17 -12.33 -15.69
CA VAL A 213 12.39 -12.28 -16.49
C VAL A 213 12.47 -10.93 -17.18
N LEU A 214 13.58 -10.18 -17.04
CA LEU A 214 13.69 -8.83 -17.59
C LEU A 214 14.16 -8.80 -19.04
N GLU A 215 15.06 -9.69 -19.41
CA GLU A 215 15.76 -9.66 -20.69
C GLU A 215 15.44 -10.91 -21.53
N GLU A 216 15.59 -10.78 -22.83
CA GLU A 216 15.53 -11.92 -23.73
C GLU A 216 16.83 -12.72 -23.74
N GLY A 217 16.72 -14.00 -24.10
CA GLY A 217 17.89 -14.87 -24.21
C GLY A 217 18.43 -15.41 -22.89
N VAL A 218 17.76 -15.10 -21.79
CA VAL A 218 18.09 -15.69 -20.49
C VAL A 218 17.83 -17.19 -20.52
N SER A 219 18.78 -17.95 -20.04
CA SER A 219 18.69 -19.41 -20.02
C SER A 219 18.58 -19.96 -18.60
N LEU A 220 17.73 -20.97 -18.43
CA LEU A 220 17.61 -21.70 -17.18
C LEU A 220 18.75 -22.71 -17.04
N HIS A 221 19.50 -22.66 -15.95
CA HIS A 221 20.62 -23.53 -15.66
C HIS A 221 20.24 -24.69 -14.74
N ALA A 222 20.87 -25.86 -14.93
CA ALA A 222 20.63 -27.03 -14.08
C ALA A 222 21.24 -26.89 -12.68
N SER A 223 22.30 -26.10 -12.53
CA SER A 223 23.05 -25.88 -11.29
C SER A 223 23.46 -24.41 -11.17
N PRO A 224 23.79 -23.92 -9.96
CA PRO A 224 24.08 -22.50 -9.71
C PRO A 224 25.53 -22.11 -10.07
N PHE A 225 25.90 -22.30 -11.32
CA PHE A 225 27.20 -21.85 -11.90
C PHE A 225 27.09 -21.72 -13.43
N GLU A 226 27.89 -20.83 -14.02
CA GLU A 226 27.79 -20.41 -15.42
C GLU A 226 27.97 -21.54 -16.42
N ASP A 227 28.96 -22.44 -16.18
CA ASP A 227 29.28 -23.57 -17.07
C ASP A 227 28.30 -24.74 -16.93
N SER A 228 27.23 -24.60 -16.14
CA SER A 228 26.26 -25.67 -15.95
C SER A 228 25.38 -25.86 -17.20
N LYS A 229 24.88 -27.07 -17.37
CA LYS A 229 23.98 -27.41 -18.48
C LYS A 229 22.80 -26.46 -18.54
N THR A 230 22.58 -25.84 -19.69
CA THR A 230 21.39 -25.06 -20.01
C THR A 230 20.21 -25.99 -20.23
N LEU A 231 19.09 -25.73 -19.57
CA LEU A 231 17.87 -26.55 -19.66
C LEU A 231 16.94 -26.04 -20.76
N GLN A 232 16.58 -24.75 -20.67
CA GLN A 232 15.69 -24.10 -21.64
C GLN A 232 15.91 -22.59 -21.65
N PRO A 233 15.67 -21.92 -22.80
CA PRO A 233 15.61 -20.46 -22.87
C PRO A 233 14.32 -19.95 -22.24
N LEU A 234 14.40 -18.79 -21.60
CA LEU A 234 13.24 -18.07 -21.06
C LEU A 234 12.98 -16.82 -21.89
N LYS A 235 11.71 -16.48 -22.01
CA LYS A 235 11.28 -15.26 -22.70
C LYS A 235 11.26 -14.06 -21.76
N ALA A 236 11.56 -12.87 -22.27
CA ALA A 236 11.35 -11.65 -21.52
C ALA A 236 9.88 -11.51 -21.07
N GLY A 237 9.65 -11.13 -19.83
CA GLY A 237 8.32 -11.06 -19.22
C GLY A 237 7.75 -12.39 -18.74
N GLN A 238 8.47 -13.50 -18.92
CA GLN A 238 8.02 -14.79 -18.39
C GLN A 238 7.99 -14.74 -16.86
N GLU A 239 6.84 -15.05 -16.27
CA GLU A 239 6.67 -15.13 -14.83
C GLU A 239 7.32 -16.38 -14.27
N ILE A 240 7.98 -16.25 -13.12
CA ILE A 240 8.70 -17.31 -12.45
C ILE A 240 8.39 -17.29 -10.95
N LEU A 241 8.32 -18.46 -10.34
CA LEU A 241 8.23 -18.61 -8.88
C LEU A 241 9.62 -18.72 -8.30
N LEU A 242 9.95 -17.83 -7.37
CA LEU A 242 11.23 -17.82 -6.69
C LEU A 242 11.22 -18.85 -5.56
N LYS A 243 12.27 -19.65 -5.42
CA LYS A 243 12.40 -20.71 -4.41
C LYS A 243 13.58 -20.43 -3.50
N GLU A 244 14.66 -21.11 -3.71
CA GLU A 244 15.87 -21.08 -2.91
C GLU A 244 16.89 -20.11 -3.50
N LYS A 245 17.56 -19.32 -2.66
CA LYS A 245 18.65 -18.45 -3.06
C LYS A 245 19.98 -19.06 -2.63
N LYS A 246 20.95 -19.05 -3.53
CA LYS A 246 22.32 -19.47 -3.27
C LYS A 246 23.30 -18.52 -3.97
N ASP A 247 24.05 -17.76 -3.19
CA ASP A 247 24.99 -16.74 -3.66
C ASP A 247 24.31 -15.78 -4.67
N ASP A 248 24.83 -15.65 -5.88
CA ASP A 248 24.28 -14.83 -6.97
C ASP A 248 23.21 -15.54 -7.81
N TRP A 249 22.80 -16.74 -7.40
CA TRP A 249 21.83 -17.56 -8.10
C TRP A 249 20.54 -17.72 -7.32
N GLN A 250 19.46 -17.79 -8.07
CA GLN A 250 18.12 -18.04 -7.56
C GLN A 250 17.55 -19.30 -8.21
N ARG A 251 17.14 -20.26 -7.39
CA ARG A 251 16.35 -21.37 -7.90
C ARG A 251 14.94 -20.89 -8.20
N ILE A 252 14.48 -21.20 -9.40
CA ILE A 252 13.15 -20.76 -9.84
C ILE A 252 12.34 -21.95 -10.34
N GLN A 253 11.02 -21.75 -10.42
CA GLN A 253 10.11 -22.67 -11.08
C GLN A 253 9.28 -21.88 -12.10
N THR A 254 9.21 -22.36 -13.33
CA THR A 254 8.43 -21.80 -14.42
C THR A 254 6.99 -22.31 -14.40
N GLY A 255 6.11 -21.70 -15.19
CA GLY A 255 4.69 -22.06 -15.24
C GLY A 255 4.37 -23.42 -15.81
N ASP A 256 5.28 -24.01 -16.55
CA ASP A 256 5.24 -25.40 -17.07
C ASP A 256 5.72 -26.44 -16.04
N GLY A 257 6.19 -26.00 -14.87
CA GLY A 257 6.68 -26.86 -13.82
C GLY A 257 8.20 -27.13 -13.86
N SER A 258 8.91 -26.67 -14.89
CA SER A 258 10.36 -26.79 -14.97
C SER A 258 11.04 -26.02 -13.85
N SER A 259 12.12 -26.57 -13.28
CA SER A 259 12.89 -25.93 -12.19
C SER A 259 14.36 -25.85 -12.57
N GLY A 260 15.02 -24.77 -12.21
CA GLY A 260 16.44 -24.56 -12.44
C GLY A 260 16.93 -23.29 -11.76
N TRP A 261 18.10 -22.82 -12.19
CA TRP A 261 18.78 -21.69 -11.58
C TRP A 261 18.93 -20.52 -12.56
N LEU A 262 18.70 -19.31 -12.06
CA LEU A 262 18.92 -18.06 -12.77
C LEU A 262 19.84 -17.15 -11.96
N THR A 263 20.60 -16.29 -12.63
CA THR A 263 21.35 -15.22 -11.98
C THR A 263 20.38 -14.14 -11.47
N LEU A 264 20.73 -13.51 -10.35
CA LEU A 264 19.91 -12.44 -9.74
C LEU A 264 19.71 -11.22 -10.65
N LYS A 265 20.57 -11.03 -11.64
CA LYS A 265 20.50 -9.91 -12.60
C LYS A 265 19.45 -10.12 -13.69
N SER A 266 19.08 -11.37 -13.97
CA SER A 266 18.24 -11.74 -15.11
C SER A 266 16.74 -11.56 -14.87
N PHE A 267 16.34 -11.31 -13.64
CA PHE A 267 14.93 -11.17 -13.25
C PHE A 267 14.75 -10.12 -12.16
N ALA A 268 13.53 -9.63 -12.01
CA ALA A 268 13.13 -8.80 -10.87
C ALA A 268 12.06 -9.51 -10.04
N SER A 269 12.22 -9.43 -8.72
CA SER A 269 11.24 -9.97 -7.77
C SER A 269 10.07 -9.02 -7.58
N ILE A 270 8.87 -9.58 -7.46
CA ILE A 270 7.64 -8.84 -7.21
C ILE A 270 7.22 -9.13 -5.77
N PRO A 271 7.24 -8.13 -4.88
CA PRO A 271 6.76 -8.30 -3.52
C PRO A 271 5.24 -8.53 -3.55
N LEU A 272 4.81 -9.71 -3.16
CA LEU A 272 3.40 -9.99 -2.89
C LEU A 272 3.07 -9.39 -1.52
N ARG A 273 2.40 -8.23 -1.51
CA ARG A 273 1.99 -7.51 -0.31
C ARG A 273 0.57 -7.86 0.11
#